data_f48ca565099e17573d374bd83df9c55d
#
_entry.id   f48ca565099e17573d374bd83df9c55d
#
_cell.length_a   1.000
_cell.length_b   1.000
_cell.length_c   1.000
_cell.angle_alpha   90.00
_cell.angle_beta   90.00
_cell.angle_gamma   90.00
#
_symmetry.space_group_name_H-M   'P 1'
#
loop_
_entity.id
_entity.type
_entity.pdbx_description
1 polymer ?
#
loop_
_entity_poly.entity_id
_entity_poly.type
_entity_poly.pdbx_seq_one_letter_code
_entity_poly.pdbx_strand_id
1 'polypeptide(L)'
;MRSIWGSKLKLAFAATAVGGGVGAAKIANSDDPATALKLCTTVPVRLFRLSVTAAAIAFDYEYSLMGLPEYSDERANVVHEVHTRSARRLEDLCFKNGGIYIKLGQHVGQLDYLVPLEYAKTMRESMLNRCPTSTYDQVCHVVKKELGGAPEEIFDEFDPVPIASASLAQVHVARTHEGQKVAVKVQHTHMTDTAAADFATVEFIVNTLHRFFPSFDYRWLVDEVRETSPKLDFLIEAGNNVKCMDNFRRLSPHIADYVYAPTIYWSLSTSKLLTMEFIEGPQVNDLKGIKKLGIRPHDISKLVSQTFAEMMFKHGFVHCDPHAANLLVRVLPSDRSSFFGKRKPQLVLLDHGLYKELDTYTRTNYAALWKVNF
;
A
#
# COMPACT_ATOMS: atom_id res chain seq x y z
N MET A 1 -34.03 28.48 0.96
CA MET A 1 -33.11 27.32 0.91
C MET A 1 -32.83 26.79 -0.49
N ARG A 2 -33.78 26.73 -1.45
CA ARG A 2 -33.51 26.20 -2.83
C ARG A 2 -32.45 26.96 -3.67
N SER A 3 -32.25 28.26 -3.46
CA SER A 3 -31.31 29.07 -4.28
C SER A 3 -29.84 28.94 -3.87
N ILE A 4 -29.57 28.62 -2.64
CA ILE A 4 -28.19 28.51 -2.10
C ILE A 4 -27.53 27.21 -2.57
N TRP A 5 -28.32 26.13 -2.73
CA TRP A 5 -27.82 24.83 -3.23
C TRP A 5 -27.42 24.88 -4.71
N GLY A 6 -28.23 25.52 -5.55
CA GLY A 6 -27.91 25.66 -6.98
C GLY A 6 -26.63 26.45 -7.24
N SER A 7 -26.33 27.46 -6.41
CA SER A 7 -25.10 28.23 -6.54
C SER A 7 -23.87 27.50 -6.01
N LYS A 8 -23.98 26.76 -4.91
CA LYS A 8 -22.88 25.95 -4.36
C LYS A 8 -22.48 24.79 -5.29
N LEU A 9 -23.49 24.13 -5.89
CA LEU A 9 -23.23 23.06 -6.85
C LEU A 9 -22.57 23.58 -8.14
N LYS A 10 -23.03 24.74 -8.66
CA LYS A 10 -22.42 25.41 -9.82
C LYS A 10 -20.99 25.89 -9.56
N LEU A 11 -20.70 26.38 -8.34
CA LEU A 11 -19.32 26.75 -7.95
C LEU A 11 -18.41 25.52 -7.82
N ALA A 12 -18.91 24.40 -7.28
CA ALA A 12 -18.16 23.15 -7.22
C ALA A 12 -17.80 22.64 -8.62
N PHE A 13 -18.75 22.67 -9.57
CA PHE A 13 -18.49 22.30 -10.98
C PHE A 13 -17.51 23.26 -11.68
N ALA A 14 -17.60 24.56 -11.43
CA ALA A 14 -16.67 25.53 -12.02
C ALA A 14 -15.26 25.40 -11.45
N ALA A 15 -15.12 25.14 -10.15
CA ALA A 15 -13.83 24.92 -9.50
C ALA A 15 -13.14 23.61 -9.99
N THR A 16 -13.93 22.59 -10.29
CA THR A 16 -13.40 21.32 -10.87
C THR A 16 -12.88 21.53 -12.30
N ALA A 17 -13.55 22.35 -13.09
CA ALA A 17 -13.12 22.68 -14.47
C ALA A 17 -11.82 23.49 -14.50
N VAL A 18 -11.64 24.42 -13.56
CA VAL A 18 -10.41 25.25 -13.43
C VAL A 18 -9.24 24.40 -12.91
N GLY A 19 -9.46 23.49 -11.94
CA GLY A 19 -8.42 22.58 -11.44
C GLY A 19 -7.92 21.61 -12.52
N GLY A 20 -8.81 21.12 -13.39
CA GLY A 20 -8.45 20.30 -14.56
C GLY A 20 -7.55 21.06 -15.55
N GLY A 21 -7.79 22.36 -15.76
CA GLY A 21 -6.97 23.20 -16.64
C GLY A 21 -5.55 23.44 -16.13
N VAL A 22 -5.37 23.64 -14.82
CA VAL A 22 -4.06 23.85 -14.18
C VAL A 22 -3.24 22.54 -14.18
N GLY A 23 -3.90 21.39 -13.94
CA GLY A 23 -3.26 20.07 -14.05
C GLY A 23 -2.76 19.80 -15.47
N ALA A 24 -3.59 20.04 -16.49
CA ALA A 24 -3.24 19.86 -17.90
C ALA A 24 -2.06 20.76 -18.34
N ALA A 25 -2.00 22.00 -17.87
CA ALA A 25 -0.91 22.93 -18.20
C ALA A 25 0.45 22.49 -17.61
N LYS A 26 0.48 21.93 -16.40
CA LYS A 26 1.70 21.33 -15.82
C LYS A 26 2.17 20.09 -16.58
N ILE A 27 1.25 19.32 -17.12
CA ILE A 27 1.51 18.07 -17.85
C ILE A 27 2.00 18.36 -19.29
N ALA A 28 1.48 19.41 -19.93
CA ALA A 28 1.89 19.82 -21.27
C ALA A 28 3.37 20.23 -21.38
N ASN A 29 4.04 20.48 -20.25
CA ASN A 29 5.47 20.79 -20.19
C ASN A 29 6.36 19.54 -19.96
N SER A 30 5.85 18.32 -20.10
CA SER A 30 6.66 17.09 -19.99
C SER A 30 7.34 16.75 -21.30
N ASP A 31 8.57 16.25 -21.23
CA ASP A 31 9.42 15.92 -22.39
C ASP A 31 8.93 14.68 -23.19
N ASP A 32 7.81 14.04 -22.81
CA ASP A 32 7.22 12.87 -23.48
C ASP A 32 5.81 13.17 -24.01
N PRO A 33 5.65 13.39 -25.36
CA PRO A 33 4.36 13.72 -25.99
C PRO A 33 3.30 12.61 -25.88
N ALA A 34 3.71 11.33 -25.83
CA ALA A 34 2.78 10.20 -25.76
C ALA A 34 2.17 10.10 -24.34
N THR A 35 2.97 10.29 -23.32
CA THR A 35 2.51 10.40 -21.94
C THR A 35 1.64 11.63 -21.74
N ALA A 36 1.99 12.77 -22.32
CA ALA A 36 1.17 13.99 -22.26
C ALA A 36 -0.22 13.79 -22.88
N LEU A 37 -0.33 13.14 -24.05
CA LEU A 37 -1.60 12.85 -24.70
C LEU A 37 -2.46 11.88 -23.89
N LYS A 38 -1.86 10.83 -23.34
CA LYS A 38 -2.52 9.87 -22.45
C LYS A 38 -3.06 10.55 -21.19
N LEU A 39 -2.29 11.45 -20.60
CA LEU A 39 -2.69 12.23 -19.42
C LEU A 39 -3.84 13.19 -19.73
N CYS A 40 -3.79 13.88 -20.87
CA CYS A 40 -4.87 14.78 -21.31
C CYS A 40 -6.23 14.07 -21.47
N THR A 41 -6.24 12.79 -21.78
CA THR A 41 -7.49 12.00 -21.94
C THR A 41 -7.91 11.31 -20.63
N THR A 42 -6.95 10.79 -19.88
CA THR A 42 -7.21 9.93 -18.70
C THR A 42 -7.54 10.76 -17.47
N VAL A 43 -6.79 11.83 -17.21
CA VAL A 43 -6.95 12.65 -15.99
C VAL A 43 -8.34 13.31 -15.90
N PRO A 44 -8.90 13.93 -16.96
CA PRO A 44 -10.26 14.52 -16.89
C PRO A 44 -11.34 13.45 -16.58
N VAL A 45 -11.23 12.25 -17.14
CA VAL A 45 -12.18 11.17 -16.86
C VAL A 45 -12.12 10.72 -15.41
N ARG A 46 -10.91 10.57 -14.86
CA ARG A 46 -10.68 10.20 -13.45
C ARG A 46 -11.20 11.27 -12.50
N LEU A 47 -10.89 12.53 -12.78
CA LEU A 47 -11.39 13.68 -12.03
C LEU A 47 -12.93 13.77 -12.07
N PHE A 48 -13.54 13.56 -13.23
CA PHE A 48 -14.99 13.57 -13.38
C PHE A 48 -15.63 12.45 -12.53
N ARG A 49 -15.12 11.22 -12.60
CA ARG A 49 -15.60 10.09 -11.77
C ARG A 49 -15.51 10.41 -10.28
N LEU A 50 -14.38 10.94 -9.81
CA LEU A 50 -14.19 11.31 -8.41
C LEU A 50 -15.18 12.40 -7.99
N SER A 51 -15.35 13.45 -8.80
CA SER A 51 -16.27 14.56 -8.52
C SER A 51 -17.73 14.08 -8.44
N VAL A 52 -18.15 13.23 -9.39
CA VAL A 52 -19.52 12.67 -9.39
C VAL A 52 -19.72 11.77 -8.18
N THR A 53 -18.75 10.93 -7.83
CA THR A 53 -18.84 10.06 -6.66
C THR A 53 -18.91 10.87 -5.36
N ALA A 54 -18.05 11.86 -5.19
CA ALA A 54 -18.06 12.74 -4.01
C ALA A 54 -19.39 13.50 -3.88
N ALA A 55 -19.89 14.06 -4.99
CA ALA A 55 -21.18 14.75 -5.01
C ALA A 55 -22.36 13.80 -4.69
N ALA A 56 -22.34 12.57 -5.22
CA ALA A 56 -23.38 11.56 -4.94
C ALA A 56 -23.38 11.14 -3.48
N ILE A 57 -22.19 10.95 -2.89
CA ILE A 57 -22.04 10.62 -1.46
C ILE A 57 -22.58 11.79 -0.62
N ALA A 58 -22.11 13.01 -0.84
CA ALA A 58 -22.54 14.18 -0.08
C ALA A 58 -24.06 14.41 -0.18
N PHE A 59 -24.62 14.26 -1.39
CA PHE A 59 -26.07 14.37 -1.60
C PHE A 59 -26.84 13.31 -0.85
N ASP A 60 -26.37 12.04 -0.87
CA ASP A 60 -27.04 10.93 -0.20
C ASP A 60 -27.09 11.14 1.32
N TYR A 61 -25.99 11.61 1.93
CA TYR A 61 -25.99 11.99 3.36
C TYR A 61 -26.98 13.10 3.68
N GLU A 62 -26.93 14.19 2.95
CA GLU A 62 -27.82 15.33 3.19
C GLU A 62 -29.28 14.97 2.98
N TYR A 63 -29.60 14.30 1.86
CA TYR A 63 -30.97 13.97 1.52
C TYR A 63 -31.57 12.90 2.45
N SER A 64 -30.85 11.86 2.74
CA SER A 64 -31.33 10.74 3.56
C SER A 64 -31.51 11.11 5.04
N LEU A 65 -30.68 12.05 5.54
CA LEU A 65 -30.73 12.49 6.94
C LEU A 65 -31.62 13.71 7.16
N MET A 66 -32.16 14.30 6.08
CA MET A 66 -32.98 15.50 6.16
C MET A 66 -34.28 15.24 6.91
N GLY A 67 -34.51 16.00 7.97
CA GLY A 67 -35.73 15.93 8.79
C GLY A 67 -35.72 14.86 9.88
N LEU A 68 -34.65 14.06 9.98
CA LEU A 68 -34.51 13.08 11.06
C LEU A 68 -33.89 13.73 12.31
N PRO A 69 -34.44 13.51 13.52
CA PRO A 69 -33.88 14.01 14.77
C PRO A 69 -32.45 13.45 15.01
N GLU A 70 -31.53 14.29 15.54
CA GLU A 70 -30.12 13.94 15.67
C GLU A 70 -29.83 12.68 16.52
N TYR A 71 -30.65 12.39 17.49
CA TYR A 71 -30.43 11.28 18.45
C TYR A 71 -31.54 10.19 18.36
N SER A 72 -32.17 10.03 17.19
CA SER A 72 -33.19 9.00 17.00
C SER A 72 -32.58 7.68 16.49
N ASP A 73 -33.15 6.55 16.92
CA ASP A 73 -32.79 5.21 16.42
C ASP A 73 -33.00 5.11 14.90
N GLU A 74 -34.03 5.78 14.39
CA GLU A 74 -34.32 5.86 12.96
C GLU A 74 -33.17 6.51 12.20
N ARG A 75 -32.64 7.64 12.70
CA ARG A 75 -31.47 8.31 12.10
C ARG A 75 -30.24 7.41 12.15
N ALA A 76 -30.00 6.69 13.24
CA ALA A 76 -28.87 5.77 13.36
C ALA A 76 -28.93 4.66 12.31
N ASN A 77 -30.09 4.07 12.08
CA ASN A 77 -30.30 3.05 11.05
C ASN A 77 -30.08 3.60 9.64
N VAL A 78 -30.64 4.80 9.34
CA VAL A 78 -30.46 5.45 8.04
C VAL A 78 -29.00 5.81 7.81
N VAL A 79 -28.27 6.29 8.82
CA VAL A 79 -26.81 6.56 8.76
C VAL A 79 -26.04 5.31 8.38
N HIS A 80 -26.32 4.16 9.00
CA HIS A 80 -25.69 2.88 8.68
C HIS A 80 -25.90 2.47 7.21
N GLU A 81 -27.15 2.63 6.71
CA GLU A 81 -27.46 2.35 5.30
C GLU A 81 -26.71 3.32 4.35
N VAL A 82 -26.67 4.61 4.67
CA VAL A 82 -25.97 5.62 3.86
C VAL A 82 -24.45 5.34 3.86
N HIS A 83 -23.87 4.98 5.01
CA HIS A 83 -22.49 4.54 5.09
C HIS A 83 -22.19 3.37 4.15
N THR A 84 -23.05 2.34 4.18
CA THR A 84 -22.90 1.14 3.34
C THR A 84 -22.98 1.46 1.85
N ARG A 85 -23.97 2.27 1.42
CA ARG A 85 -24.08 2.69 0.01
C ARG A 85 -22.90 3.56 -0.44
N SER A 86 -22.45 4.45 0.41
CA SER A 86 -21.36 5.35 0.13
C SER A 86 -20.02 4.62 0.09
N ALA A 87 -19.81 3.64 0.97
CA ALA A 87 -18.65 2.76 0.94
C ALA A 87 -18.54 2.00 -0.40
N ARG A 88 -19.65 1.46 -0.90
CA ARG A 88 -19.69 0.79 -2.22
C ARG A 88 -19.41 1.75 -3.39
N ARG A 89 -19.91 3.00 -3.33
CA ARG A 89 -19.59 4.01 -4.36
C ARG A 89 -18.10 4.34 -4.36
N LEU A 90 -17.50 4.43 -3.18
CA LEU A 90 -16.05 4.67 -3.06
C LEU A 90 -15.24 3.47 -3.54
N GLU A 91 -15.65 2.24 -3.22
CA GLU A 91 -15.09 1.00 -3.73
C GLU A 91 -15.08 0.99 -5.26
N ASP A 92 -16.25 1.23 -5.88
CA ASP A 92 -16.42 1.31 -7.33
C ASP A 92 -15.48 2.36 -7.97
N LEU A 93 -15.35 3.52 -7.34
CA LEU A 93 -14.44 4.56 -7.78
C LEU A 93 -12.98 4.09 -7.74
N CYS A 94 -12.58 3.43 -6.65
CA CYS A 94 -11.23 2.90 -6.50
C CYS A 94 -10.89 1.93 -7.63
N PHE A 95 -11.78 1.00 -7.95
CA PHE A 95 -11.55 0.06 -9.05
C PHE A 95 -11.59 0.71 -10.43
N LYS A 96 -12.51 1.64 -10.69
CA LYS A 96 -12.63 2.33 -11.99
C LYS A 96 -11.45 3.26 -12.28
N ASN A 97 -10.87 3.86 -11.25
CA ASN A 97 -9.70 4.71 -11.40
C ASN A 97 -8.39 3.91 -11.28
N GLY A 98 -8.37 2.84 -10.47
CA GLY A 98 -7.16 2.04 -10.27
C GLY A 98 -6.03 2.83 -9.61
N GLY A 99 -4.82 2.33 -9.70
CA GLY A 99 -3.64 3.06 -9.27
C GLY A 99 -3.66 3.45 -7.80
N ILE A 100 -3.39 4.72 -7.54
CA ILE A 100 -3.34 5.28 -6.18
C ILE A 100 -4.68 5.14 -5.43
N TYR A 101 -5.81 5.08 -6.15
CA TYR A 101 -7.12 4.90 -5.54
C TYR A 101 -7.28 3.51 -4.90
N ILE A 102 -6.66 2.46 -5.47
CA ILE A 102 -6.61 1.14 -4.82
C ILE A 102 -5.84 1.22 -3.51
N LYS A 103 -4.69 1.91 -3.52
CA LYS A 103 -3.89 2.11 -2.30
C LYS A 103 -4.65 2.91 -1.24
N LEU A 104 -5.33 3.98 -1.67
CA LEU A 104 -6.22 4.75 -0.81
C LEU A 104 -7.31 3.88 -0.17
N GLY A 105 -7.98 3.03 -0.96
CA GLY A 105 -8.97 2.08 -0.46
C GLY A 105 -8.38 1.08 0.54
N GLN A 106 -7.16 0.59 0.31
CA GLN A 106 -6.46 -0.27 1.27
C GLN A 106 -6.20 0.45 2.60
N HIS A 107 -5.76 1.72 2.56
CA HIS A 107 -5.59 2.53 3.78
C HIS A 107 -6.90 2.73 4.52
N VAL A 108 -7.97 3.12 3.82
CA VAL A 108 -9.31 3.27 4.43
C VAL A 108 -9.75 1.95 5.10
N GLY A 109 -9.45 0.80 4.50
CA GLY A 109 -9.73 -0.52 5.06
C GLY A 109 -8.99 -0.85 6.36
N GLN A 110 -7.91 -0.13 6.68
CA GLN A 110 -7.12 -0.29 7.91
C GLN A 110 -7.49 0.69 9.02
N LEU A 111 -8.27 1.72 8.70
CA LEU A 111 -8.59 2.84 9.60
C LEU A 111 -9.96 2.69 10.28
N ASP A 112 -10.30 1.49 10.76
CA ASP A 112 -11.58 1.20 11.42
C ASP A 112 -11.81 1.98 12.73
N TYR A 113 -10.78 2.60 13.28
CA TYR A 113 -10.85 3.51 14.44
C TYR A 113 -11.07 5.00 14.05
N LEU A 114 -10.98 5.35 12.76
CA LEU A 114 -11.11 6.74 12.27
C LEU A 114 -12.28 6.92 11.28
N VAL A 115 -12.62 5.88 10.52
CA VAL A 115 -13.71 5.93 9.54
C VAL A 115 -14.86 5.01 9.99
N PRO A 116 -16.10 5.25 9.54
CA PRO A 116 -17.21 4.34 9.85
C PRO A 116 -16.91 2.90 9.43
N LEU A 117 -17.33 1.95 10.28
CA LEU A 117 -16.99 0.53 10.13
C LEU A 117 -17.37 -0.04 8.76
N GLU A 118 -18.45 0.45 8.17
CA GLU A 118 -18.95 0.05 6.85
C GLU A 118 -17.94 0.35 5.74
N TYR A 119 -17.27 1.50 5.82
CA TYR A 119 -16.21 1.86 4.88
C TYR A 119 -14.98 0.96 5.08
N ALA A 120 -14.52 0.83 6.32
CA ALA A 120 -13.36 -0.01 6.63
C ALA A 120 -13.59 -1.45 6.20
N LYS A 121 -14.76 -2.02 6.52
CA LYS A 121 -15.13 -3.41 6.17
C LYS A 121 -15.20 -3.59 4.66
N THR A 122 -15.95 -2.74 3.95
CA THR A 122 -16.11 -2.82 2.49
C THR A 122 -14.75 -2.74 1.79
N MET A 123 -13.91 -1.77 2.17
CA MET A 123 -12.60 -1.60 1.57
C MET A 123 -11.65 -2.76 1.88
N ARG A 124 -11.64 -3.25 3.12
CA ARG A 124 -10.81 -4.40 3.52
C ARG A 124 -11.14 -5.65 2.74
N GLU A 125 -12.42 -5.99 2.63
CA GLU A 125 -12.88 -7.20 1.92
C GLU A 125 -12.59 -7.12 0.42
N SER A 126 -12.75 -5.96 -0.19
CA SER A 126 -12.63 -5.78 -1.63
C SER A 126 -11.19 -5.58 -2.09
N MET A 127 -10.44 -4.71 -1.41
CA MET A 127 -9.09 -4.32 -1.86
C MET A 127 -8.03 -5.39 -1.63
N LEU A 128 -8.26 -6.32 -0.69
CA LEU A 128 -7.35 -7.46 -0.47
C LEU A 128 -7.59 -8.59 -1.49
N ASN A 129 -8.84 -8.75 -1.99
CA ASN A 129 -9.23 -9.89 -2.82
C ASN A 129 -9.24 -9.58 -4.33
N ARG A 130 -9.11 -8.33 -4.75
CA ARG A 130 -9.23 -7.88 -6.14
C ARG A 130 -8.07 -6.99 -6.55
N CYS A 131 -6.83 -7.44 -6.31
CA CYS A 131 -5.68 -6.71 -6.80
C CYS A 131 -5.63 -6.73 -8.34
N PRO A 132 -5.35 -5.59 -9.00
CA PRO A 132 -5.16 -5.56 -10.45
C PRO A 132 -3.96 -6.43 -10.84
N THR A 133 -4.06 -7.11 -11.97
CA THR A 133 -2.94 -7.82 -12.58
C THR A 133 -2.60 -7.18 -13.92
N SER A 134 -1.34 -6.96 -14.19
CA SER A 134 -0.85 -6.57 -15.51
C SER A 134 -0.73 -7.80 -16.40
N THR A 135 -1.02 -7.63 -17.70
CA THR A 135 -0.78 -8.70 -18.68
C THR A 135 0.71 -8.97 -18.83
N TYR A 136 1.08 -10.16 -19.31
CA TYR A 136 2.49 -10.48 -19.52
C TYR A 136 3.16 -9.52 -20.50
N ASP A 137 2.48 -9.06 -21.54
CA ASP A 137 3.00 -8.06 -22.48
C ASP A 137 3.36 -6.74 -21.79
N GLN A 138 2.55 -6.33 -20.80
CA GLN A 138 2.84 -5.14 -19.98
C GLN A 138 4.06 -5.36 -19.09
N VAL A 139 4.23 -6.55 -18.54
CA VAL A 139 5.42 -6.93 -17.76
C VAL A 139 6.67 -6.90 -18.65
N CYS A 140 6.62 -7.52 -19.83
CA CYS A 140 7.70 -7.49 -20.81
C CYS A 140 8.09 -6.06 -21.20
N HIS A 141 7.08 -5.20 -21.39
CA HIS A 141 7.34 -3.78 -21.68
C HIS A 141 8.10 -3.08 -20.54
N VAL A 142 7.72 -3.32 -19.27
CA VAL A 142 8.43 -2.74 -18.12
C VAL A 142 9.85 -3.28 -18.04
N VAL A 143 10.03 -4.60 -18.09
CA VAL A 143 11.37 -5.24 -18.01
C VAL A 143 12.28 -4.71 -19.11
N LYS A 144 11.80 -4.67 -20.36
CA LYS A 144 12.55 -4.15 -21.50
C LYS A 144 12.93 -2.67 -21.35
N LYS A 145 11.99 -1.86 -20.83
CA LYS A 145 12.24 -0.43 -20.62
C LYS A 145 13.27 -0.17 -19.52
N GLU A 146 13.21 -0.97 -18.45
CA GLU A 146 14.01 -0.77 -17.23
C GLU A 146 15.38 -1.46 -17.31
N LEU A 147 15.47 -2.64 -17.94
CA LEU A 147 16.72 -3.43 -17.99
C LEU A 147 17.32 -3.53 -19.42
N GLY A 148 16.64 -2.99 -20.43
CA GLY A 148 17.18 -2.92 -21.79
C GLY A 148 16.95 -4.16 -22.65
N GLY A 149 16.43 -5.26 -22.11
CA GLY A 149 16.15 -6.53 -22.81
C GLY A 149 14.81 -7.13 -22.43
N ALA A 150 14.30 -8.06 -23.21
CA ALA A 150 13.12 -8.84 -22.88
C ALA A 150 13.38 -9.73 -21.66
N PRO A 151 12.33 -10.19 -20.90
CA PRO A 151 12.55 -11.07 -19.76
C PRO A 151 13.40 -12.29 -20.07
N GLU A 152 13.22 -12.89 -21.25
CA GLU A 152 13.93 -14.10 -21.72
C GLU A 152 15.40 -13.82 -22.12
N GLU A 153 15.76 -12.53 -22.29
CA GLU A 153 17.14 -12.08 -22.55
C GLU A 153 17.88 -11.77 -21.27
N ILE A 154 17.15 -11.34 -20.23
CA ILE A 154 17.70 -10.90 -18.92
C ILE A 154 17.78 -12.07 -17.94
N PHE A 155 16.81 -12.99 -18.02
CA PHE A 155 16.71 -14.16 -17.13
C PHE A 155 16.78 -15.44 -17.97
N ASP A 156 17.34 -16.50 -17.39
CA ASP A 156 17.34 -17.85 -17.99
C ASP A 156 15.92 -18.44 -18.07
N GLU A 157 15.14 -18.21 -17.01
CA GLU A 157 13.72 -18.56 -16.94
C GLU A 157 12.94 -17.40 -16.34
N PHE A 158 11.77 -17.09 -16.89
CA PHE A 158 10.84 -16.10 -16.34
C PHE A 158 9.41 -16.64 -16.41
N ASP A 159 8.76 -16.83 -15.25
CA ASP A 159 7.38 -17.33 -15.20
C ASP A 159 6.41 -16.21 -15.63
N PRO A 160 5.64 -16.40 -16.71
CA PRO A 160 4.66 -15.40 -17.16
C PRO A 160 3.49 -15.22 -16.19
N VAL A 161 3.24 -16.19 -15.30
CA VAL A 161 2.16 -16.14 -14.33
C VAL A 161 2.70 -15.57 -13.01
N PRO A 162 2.15 -14.46 -12.51
CA PRO A 162 2.60 -13.90 -11.24
C PRO A 162 2.19 -14.80 -10.07
N ILE A 163 3.08 -14.98 -9.09
CA ILE A 163 2.79 -15.70 -7.84
C ILE A 163 2.01 -14.85 -6.84
N ALA A 164 2.08 -13.53 -6.99
CA ALA A 164 1.34 -12.56 -6.18
C ALA A 164 1.10 -11.28 -6.97
N SER A 165 -0.01 -10.62 -6.70
CA SER A 165 -0.29 -9.28 -7.19
C SER A 165 -0.77 -8.40 -6.05
N ALA A 166 -0.24 -7.19 -5.99
CA ALA A 166 -0.60 -6.15 -5.04
C ALA A 166 -1.11 -4.90 -5.79
N SER A 167 -1.46 -3.84 -5.06
CA SER A 167 -2.00 -2.62 -5.67
C SER A 167 -1.04 -1.91 -6.61
N LEU A 168 0.26 -2.02 -6.38
CA LEU A 168 1.31 -1.26 -7.08
C LEU A 168 2.13 -2.12 -8.04
N ALA A 169 2.21 -3.42 -7.78
CA ALA A 169 3.11 -4.33 -8.47
C ALA A 169 2.62 -5.77 -8.43
N GLN A 170 3.18 -6.60 -9.28
CA GLN A 170 3.04 -8.04 -9.23
C GLN A 170 4.42 -8.70 -9.16
N VAL A 171 4.47 -9.91 -8.59
CA VAL A 171 5.70 -10.64 -8.35
C VAL A 171 5.74 -11.89 -9.22
N HIS A 172 6.80 -12.04 -9.98
CA HIS A 172 7.08 -13.21 -10.82
C HIS A 172 8.25 -14.01 -10.25
N VAL A 173 8.27 -15.29 -10.52
CA VAL A 173 9.43 -16.13 -10.27
C VAL A 173 10.31 -16.10 -11.53
N ALA A 174 11.61 -15.98 -11.32
CA ALA A 174 12.58 -16.05 -12.41
C ALA A 174 13.84 -16.83 -11.95
N ARG A 175 14.70 -17.15 -12.91
CA ARG A 175 16.03 -17.71 -12.68
C ARG A 175 17.05 -16.85 -13.38
N THR A 176 18.11 -16.46 -12.69
CA THR A 176 19.24 -15.74 -13.31
C THR A 176 20.07 -16.70 -14.16
N HIS A 177 20.87 -16.17 -15.08
CA HIS A 177 21.82 -16.97 -15.88
C HIS A 177 22.87 -17.73 -15.02
N GLU A 178 23.04 -17.33 -13.77
CA GLU A 178 23.87 -18.02 -12.78
C GLU A 178 23.12 -19.16 -12.06
N GLY A 179 21.86 -19.43 -12.45
CA GLY A 179 21.02 -20.48 -11.90
C GLY A 179 20.31 -20.15 -10.59
N GLN A 180 20.38 -18.91 -10.11
CA GLN A 180 19.76 -18.49 -8.86
C GLN A 180 18.26 -18.22 -9.06
N LYS A 181 17.43 -18.78 -8.18
CA LYS A 181 15.98 -18.54 -8.19
C LYS A 181 15.69 -17.19 -7.52
N VAL A 182 14.99 -16.31 -8.23
CA VAL A 182 14.71 -14.94 -7.80
C VAL A 182 13.22 -14.63 -7.86
N ALA A 183 12.79 -13.67 -7.05
CA ALA A 183 11.50 -13.04 -7.14
C ALA A 183 11.67 -11.66 -7.80
N VAL A 184 10.91 -11.41 -8.85
CA VAL A 184 10.94 -10.16 -9.61
C VAL A 184 9.64 -9.41 -9.39
N LYS A 185 9.70 -8.34 -8.62
CA LYS A 185 8.57 -7.43 -8.34
C LYS A 185 8.52 -6.37 -9.44
N VAL A 186 7.47 -6.37 -10.25
CA VAL A 186 7.32 -5.50 -11.41
C VAL A 186 6.16 -4.55 -11.18
N GLN A 187 6.42 -3.26 -11.30
CA GLN A 187 5.40 -2.22 -11.10
C GLN A 187 4.38 -2.23 -12.24
N HIS A 188 3.11 -2.00 -11.90
CA HIS A 188 2.05 -1.87 -12.91
C HIS A 188 2.25 -0.61 -13.77
N THR A 189 2.17 -0.74 -15.10
CA THR A 189 2.47 0.33 -16.07
C THR A 189 1.60 1.59 -15.92
N HIS A 190 0.37 1.43 -15.42
CA HIS A 190 -0.60 2.52 -15.29
C HIS A 190 -0.49 3.34 -14.00
N MET A 191 0.47 2.98 -13.12
CA MET A 191 0.56 3.58 -11.78
C MET A 191 1.32 4.90 -11.75
N THR A 192 2.39 5.03 -12.53
CA THR A 192 3.30 6.18 -12.44
C THR A 192 2.84 7.40 -13.22
N ASP A 193 2.22 7.19 -14.38
CA ASP A 193 1.90 8.28 -15.30
C ASP A 193 0.82 9.23 -14.76
N THR A 194 -0.12 8.70 -13.95
CA THR A 194 -1.24 9.50 -13.41
C THR A 194 -1.08 9.85 -11.93
N ALA A 195 -0.12 9.27 -11.22
CA ALA A 195 -0.02 9.39 -9.75
C ALA A 195 0.01 10.85 -9.25
N ALA A 196 0.84 11.69 -9.83
CA ALA A 196 0.95 13.10 -9.44
C ALA A 196 -0.35 13.89 -9.69
N ALA A 197 -1.04 13.61 -10.80
CA ALA A 197 -2.31 14.23 -11.13
C ALA A 197 -3.45 13.72 -10.24
N ASP A 198 -3.44 12.43 -9.90
CA ASP A 198 -4.40 11.82 -8.97
C ASP A 198 -4.24 12.40 -7.58
N PHE A 199 -3.01 12.56 -7.08
CA PHE A 199 -2.72 13.21 -5.80
C PHE A 199 -3.27 14.63 -5.75
N ALA A 200 -2.90 15.46 -6.74
CA ALA A 200 -3.39 16.83 -6.82
C ALA A 200 -4.93 16.90 -6.87
N THR A 201 -5.55 15.92 -7.53
CA THR A 201 -7.01 15.81 -7.64
C THR A 201 -7.66 15.44 -6.31
N VAL A 202 -7.12 14.45 -5.59
CA VAL A 202 -7.62 14.06 -4.26
C VAL A 202 -7.46 15.22 -3.28
N GLU A 203 -6.29 15.85 -3.23
CA GLU A 203 -6.03 17.03 -2.39
C GLU A 203 -7.02 18.17 -2.66
N PHE A 204 -7.23 18.50 -3.92
CA PHE A 204 -8.17 19.54 -4.32
C PHE A 204 -9.60 19.23 -3.85
N ILE A 205 -10.06 18.00 -4.03
CA ILE A 205 -11.43 17.63 -3.64
C ILE A 205 -11.59 17.59 -2.12
N VAL A 206 -10.64 17.00 -1.38
CA VAL A 206 -10.69 16.96 0.09
C VAL A 206 -10.71 18.38 0.66
N ASN A 207 -9.85 19.28 0.18
CA ASN A 207 -9.83 20.67 0.61
C ASN A 207 -11.14 21.41 0.24
N THR A 208 -11.71 21.10 -0.92
CA THR A 208 -12.99 21.70 -1.36
C THR A 208 -14.13 21.20 -0.49
N LEU A 209 -14.20 19.89 -0.21
CA LEU A 209 -15.22 19.30 0.68
C LEU A 209 -15.14 19.90 2.08
N HIS A 210 -13.94 19.99 2.67
CA HIS A 210 -13.76 20.63 3.98
C HIS A 210 -14.24 22.09 4.02
N ARG A 211 -14.02 22.86 2.94
CA ARG A 211 -14.49 24.25 2.86
C ARG A 211 -16.01 24.38 2.87
N PHE A 212 -16.73 23.41 2.28
CA PHE A 212 -18.20 23.44 2.21
C PHE A 212 -18.86 22.66 3.36
N PHE A 213 -18.16 21.67 3.90
CA PHE A 213 -18.62 20.80 4.99
C PHE A 213 -17.51 20.69 6.05
N PRO A 214 -17.35 21.71 6.94
CA PRO A 214 -16.28 21.74 7.92
C PRO A 214 -16.29 20.59 8.92
N SER A 215 -17.43 19.94 9.14
CA SER A 215 -17.55 18.73 9.97
C SER A 215 -16.90 17.48 9.33
N PHE A 216 -16.62 17.51 8.03
CA PHE A 216 -15.93 16.47 7.28
C PHE A 216 -14.46 16.87 7.08
N ASP A 217 -13.62 16.70 8.11
CA ASP A 217 -12.18 16.96 7.99
C ASP A 217 -11.40 15.67 7.70
N TYR A 218 -11.19 15.39 6.43
CA TYR A 218 -10.37 14.29 5.93
C TYR A 218 -9.04 14.77 5.32
N ARG A 219 -8.56 15.98 5.66
CA ARG A 219 -7.29 16.54 5.14
C ARG A 219 -6.07 15.69 5.55
N TRP A 220 -6.12 15.06 6.73
CA TRP A 220 -5.11 14.11 7.17
C TRP A 220 -4.91 12.95 6.17
N LEU A 221 -5.96 12.56 5.43
CA LEU A 221 -5.87 11.51 4.41
C LEU A 221 -5.00 11.94 3.23
N VAL A 222 -4.98 13.24 2.89
CA VAL A 222 -4.09 13.80 1.86
C VAL A 222 -2.64 13.66 2.26
N ASP A 223 -2.32 13.93 3.53
CA ASP A 223 -0.96 13.82 4.06
C ASP A 223 -0.51 12.36 4.09
N GLU A 224 -1.36 11.43 4.52
CA GLU A 224 -1.10 9.99 4.51
C GLU A 224 -0.85 9.47 3.09
N VAL A 225 -1.68 9.90 2.13
CA VAL A 225 -1.51 9.53 0.71
C VAL A 225 -0.23 10.13 0.14
N ARG A 226 0.15 11.36 0.52
CA ARG A 226 1.41 12.01 0.11
C ARG A 226 2.63 11.26 0.63
N GLU A 227 2.61 10.76 1.85
CA GLU A 227 3.67 9.92 2.40
C GLU A 227 3.83 8.56 1.68
N THR A 228 2.81 8.14 0.92
CA THR A 228 2.89 6.91 0.11
C THR A 228 3.56 7.11 -1.26
N SER A 229 3.75 8.35 -1.72
CA SER A 229 4.34 8.65 -3.03
C SER A 229 5.80 8.15 -3.21
N PRO A 230 6.70 8.28 -2.22
CA PRO A 230 8.06 7.72 -2.30
C PRO A 230 8.09 6.18 -2.40
N LYS A 231 7.03 5.50 -1.97
CA LYS A 231 6.91 4.03 -2.01
C LYS A 231 6.75 3.46 -3.43
N LEU A 232 6.64 4.33 -4.43
CA LEU A 232 6.63 3.95 -5.84
C LEU A 232 8.04 3.70 -6.40
N ASP A 233 9.09 3.98 -5.62
CA ASP A 233 10.48 3.74 -6.02
C ASP A 233 11.02 2.49 -5.30
N PHE A 234 11.22 1.41 -6.06
CA PHE A 234 11.72 0.15 -5.52
C PHE A 234 13.19 0.20 -5.07
N LEU A 235 13.98 1.19 -5.49
CA LEU A 235 15.33 1.39 -4.94
C LEU A 235 15.28 1.87 -3.49
N ILE A 236 14.24 2.63 -3.11
CA ILE A 236 13.99 2.98 -1.70
C ILE A 236 13.64 1.73 -0.89
N GLU A 237 12.77 0.85 -1.44
CA GLU A 237 12.43 -0.43 -0.81
C GLU A 237 13.66 -1.31 -0.62
N ALA A 238 14.51 -1.42 -1.65
CA ALA A 238 15.80 -2.12 -1.58
C ALA A 238 16.74 -1.53 -0.53
N GLY A 239 16.83 -0.21 -0.45
CA GLY A 239 17.62 0.50 0.55
C GLY A 239 17.11 0.26 1.98
N ASN A 240 15.80 0.26 2.18
CA ASN A 240 15.16 -0.06 3.46
C ASN A 240 15.47 -1.51 3.91
N ASN A 241 15.44 -2.47 2.97
CA ASN A 241 15.82 -3.86 3.22
C ASN A 241 17.24 -3.95 3.81
N VAL A 242 18.21 -3.35 3.12
CA VAL A 242 19.62 -3.36 3.56
C VAL A 242 19.77 -2.66 4.92
N LYS A 243 19.19 -1.47 5.09
CA LYS A 243 19.24 -0.70 6.35
C LYS A 243 18.62 -1.47 7.50
N CYS A 244 17.51 -2.16 7.27
CA CYS A 244 16.86 -3.01 8.26
C CYS A 244 17.82 -4.10 8.76
N MET A 245 18.43 -4.86 7.87
CA MET A 245 19.36 -5.94 8.23
C MET A 245 20.64 -5.42 8.89
N ASP A 246 21.16 -4.29 8.44
CA ASP A 246 22.34 -3.65 9.08
C ASP A 246 22.02 -3.19 10.50
N ASN A 247 20.82 -2.68 10.75
CA ASN A 247 20.38 -2.34 12.10
C ASN A 247 20.32 -3.58 12.99
N PHE A 248 19.78 -4.72 12.54
CA PHE A 248 19.81 -5.95 13.31
C PHE A 248 21.23 -6.40 13.62
N ARG A 249 22.15 -6.42 12.64
CA ARG A 249 23.54 -6.83 12.86
C ARG A 249 24.26 -5.95 13.85
N ARG A 250 24.08 -4.63 13.76
CA ARG A 250 24.82 -3.65 14.59
C ARG A 250 24.20 -3.45 15.97
N LEU A 251 22.88 -3.34 16.03
CA LEU A 251 22.17 -2.92 17.22
C LEU A 251 21.56 -4.09 18.01
N SER A 252 21.23 -5.21 17.33
CA SER A 252 20.56 -6.35 17.94
C SER A 252 21.19 -7.69 17.55
N PRO A 253 22.54 -7.87 17.75
CA PRO A 253 23.27 -9.07 17.30
C PRO A 253 22.73 -10.36 17.93
N HIS A 254 22.09 -10.30 19.09
CA HIS A 254 21.53 -11.46 19.78
C HIS A 254 20.33 -12.10 19.06
N ILE A 255 19.65 -11.40 18.14
CA ILE A 255 18.58 -11.95 17.31
C ILE A 255 18.85 -11.82 15.80
N ALA A 256 19.96 -11.21 15.41
CA ALA A 256 20.25 -10.91 14.00
C ALA A 256 20.21 -12.15 13.10
N ASP A 257 20.67 -13.33 13.57
CA ASP A 257 20.64 -14.57 12.80
C ASP A 257 19.21 -15.12 12.62
N TYR A 258 18.29 -14.76 13.50
CA TYR A 258 16.90 -15.20 13.48
C TYR A 258 15.98 -14.30 12.63
N VAL A 259 16.48 -13.15 12.16
CA VAL A 259 15.75 -12.23 11.28
C VAL A 259 16.48 -12.18 9.94
N TYR A 260 15.74 -12.25 8.85
CA TYR A 260 16.30 -12.23 7.52
C TYR A 260 15.47 -11.36 6.58
N ALA A 261 16.12 -10.75 5.63
CA ALA A 261 15.49 -10.13 4.47
C ALA A 261 16.15 -10.64 3.19
N PRO A 262 15.39 -10.84 2.09
CA PRO A 262 15.93 -11.38 0.85
C PRO A 262 17.10 -10.55 0.32
N THR A 263 18.12 -11.20 -0.21
CA THR A 263 19.24 -10.54 -0.89
C THR A 263 18.74 -9.79 -2.12
N ILE A 264 19.17 -8.53 -2.30
CA ILE A 264 18.80 -7.69 -3.44
C ILE A 264 19.82 -7.85 -4.57
N TYR A 265 19.33 -8.07 -5.78
CA TYR A 265 20.13 -8.09 -7.01
C TYR A 265 20.12 -6.70 -7.64
N TRP A 266 21.04 -5.85 -7.21
CA TRP A 266 21.08 -4.42 -7.60
C TRP A 266 21.21 -4.20 -9.11
N SER A 267 22.00 -5.04 -9.81
CA SER A 267 22.16 -4.97 -11.27
C SER A 267 20.88 -5.31 -12.04
N LEU A 268 19.93 -5.97 -11.41
CA LEU A 268 18.63 -6.36 -11.94
C LEU A 268 17.47 -5.60 -11.24
N SER A 269 17.77 -4.45 -10.63
CA SER A 269 16.79 -3.65 -9.89
C SER A 269 16.86 -2.19 -10.30
N THR A 270 15.67 -1.56 -10.44
CA THR A 270 15.47 -0.16 -10.81
C THR A 270 14.37 0.45 -9.96
N SER A 271 14.01 1.69 -10.21
CA SER A 271 12.88 2.32 -9.52
C SER A 271 11.53 1.62 -9.74
N LYS A 272 11.39 0.83 -10.82
CA LYS A 272 10.12 0.17 -11.21
C LYS A 272 10.19 -1.36 -11.23
N LEU A 273 11.35 -1.92 -10.96
CA LEU A 273 11.59 -3.35 -10.95
C LEU A 273 12.54 -3.70 -9.82
N LEU A 274 12.13 -4.64 -8.94
CA LEU A 274 12.95 -5.10 -7.84
C LEU A 274 13.18 -6.61 -7.96
N THR A 275 14.45 -7.00 -8.13
CA THR A 275 14.85 -8.39 -8.16
C THR A 275 15.50 -8.76 -6.84
N MET A 276 14.98 -9.79 -6.19
CA MET A 276 15.44 -10.26 -4.89
C MET A 276 15.47 -11.78 -4.82
N GLU A 277 16.19 -12.32 -3.84
CA GLU A 277 16.22 -13.74 -3.53
C GLU A 277 14.81 -14.29 -3.36
N PHE A 278 14.52 -15.43 -4.02
CA PHE A 278 13.26 -16.13 -3.81
C PHE A 278 13.32 -16.96 -2.52
N ILE A 279 12.43 -16.67 -1.59
CA ILE A 279 12.39 -17.37 -0.30
C ILE A 279 11.19 -18.31 -0.27
N GLU A 280 11.45 -19.58 0.08
CA GLU A 280 10.42 -20.57 0.32
C GLU A 280 10.12 -20.70 1.81
N GLY A 281 8.84 -20.69 2.16
CA GLY A 281 8.40 -20.85 3.54
C GLY A 281 6.92 -20.55 3.71
N PRO A 282 6.28 -21.09 4.75
CA PRO A 282 4.91 -20.72 5.12
C PRO A 282 4.86 -19.31 5.68
N GLN A 283 3.73 -18.66 5.51
CA GLN A 283 3.43 -17.39 6.19
C GLN A 283 3.31 -17.60 7.70
N VAL A 284 3.53 -16.54 8.48
CA VAL A 284 3.46 -16.59 9.96
C VAL A 284 2.11 -17.04 10.53
N ASN A 285 1.03 -16.93 9.76
CA ASN A 285 -0.32 -17.38 10.13
C ASN A 285 -0.65 -18.80 9.60
N ASP A 286 0.22 -19.42 8.78
CA ASP A 286 0.04 -20.81 8.35
C ASP A 286 0.56 -21.79 9.41
N LEU A 287 -0.27 -22.04 10.42
CA LEU A 287 0.06 -22.96 11.51
C LEU A 287 0.34 -24.38 11.05
N LYS A 288 -0.26 -24.82 9.93
CA LYS A 288 -0.03 -26.18 9.38
C LYS A 288 1.34 -26.26 8.73
N GLY A 289 1.70 -25.27 7.92
CA GLY A 289 3.02 -25.15 7.30
C GLY A 289 4.14 -25.07 8.34
N ILE A 290 3.98 -24.22 9.36
CA ILE A 290 4.93 -24.05 10.47
C ILE A 290 5.15 -25.36 11.22
N LYS A 291 4.08 -26.09 11.55
CA LYS A 291 4.20 -27.40 12.21
C LYS A 291 4.93 -28.42 11.36
N LYS A 292 4.72 -28.43 10.01
CA LYS A 292 5.46 -29.32 9.10
C LYS A 292 6.97 -29.04 9.09
N LEU A 293 7.38 -27.79 9.37
CA LEU A 293 8.80 -27.45 9.52
C LEU A 293 9.41 -27.93 10.84
N GLY A 294 8.61 -28.47 11.77
CA GLY A 294 9.07 -28.87 13.12
C GLY A 294 9.28 -27.69 14.06
N ILE A 295 8.69 -26.54 13.76
CA ILE A 295 8.80 -25.31 14.55
C ILE A 295 7.53 -25.12 15.41
N ARG A 296 7.70 -24.64 16.63
CA ARG A 296 6.58 -24.31 17.53
C ARG A 296 6.01 -22.94 17.17
N PRO A 297 4.69 -22.79 16.99
CA PRO A 297 4.08 -21.47 16.76
C PRO A 297 4.41 -20.41 17.82
N HIS A 298 4.54 -20.82 19.10
CA HIS A 298 4.94 -19.94 20.19
C HIS A 298 6.32 -19.30 19.97
N ASP A 299 7.29 -20.05 19.43
CA ASP A 299 8.63 -19.52 19.18
C ASP A 299 8.61 -18.48 18.06
N ILE A 300 7.71 -18.64 17.06
CA ILE A 300 7.49 -17.65 16.01
C ILE A 300 6.86 -16.38 16.59
N SER A 301 5.78 -16.52 17.38
CA SER A 301 5.11 -15.39 18.00
C SER A 301 6.07 -14.56 18.86
N LYS A 302 6.90 -15.23 19.66
CA LYS A 302 7.96 -14.59 20.44
C LYS A 302 8.97 -13.85 19.54
N LEU A 303 9.43 -14.50 18.47
CA LEU A 303 10.41 -13.91 17.56
C LEU A 303 9.83 -12.68 16.83
N VAL A 304 8.58 -12.74 16.36
CA VAL A 304 7.90 -11.59 15.76
C VAL A 304 7.84 -10.44 16.75
N SER A 305 7.36 -10.67 17.98
CA SER A 305 7.28 -9.63 19.02
C SER A 305 8.65 -9.02 19.32
N GLN A 306 9.69 -9.83 19.45
CA GLN A 306 11.06 -9.34 19.68
C GLN A 306 11.58 -8.52 18.50
N THR A 307 11.37 -8.98 17.26
CA THR A 307 11.80 -8.29 16.03
C THR A 307 11.24 -6.88 15.97
N PHE A 308 9.92 -6.72 16.14
CA PHE A 308 9.28 -5.42 16.07
C PHE A 308 9.58 -4.55 17.31
N ALA A 309 9.76 -5.14 18.50
CA ALA A 309 10.21 -4.40 19.67
C ALA A 309 11.62 -3.81 19.48
N GLU A 310 12.56 -4.57 18.93
CA GLU A 310 13.89 -4.05 18.61
C GLU A 310 13.82 -2.91 17.59
N MET A 311 13.01 -3.05 16.54
CA MET A 311 12.80 -1.99 15.56
C MET A 311 12.26 -0.70 16.19
N MET A 312 11.22 -0.80 17.04
CA MET A 312 10.58 0.35 17.68
C MET A 312 11.45 1.00 18.74
N PHE A 313 11.93 0.21 19.71
CA PHE A 313 12.53 0.77 20.91
C PHE A 313 14.04 0.98 20.78
N LYS A 314 14.71 0.24 19.91
CA LYS A 314 16.17 0.29 19.81
C LYS A 314 16.67 0.86 18.49
N HIS A 315 16.17 0.36 17.35
CA HIS A 315 16.61 0.85 16.05
C HIS A 315 16.04 2.23 15.71
N GLY A 316 14.79 2.49 16.08
CA GLY A 316 14.04 3.68 15.64
C GLY A 316 13.76 3.68 14.14
N PHE A 317 13.85 2.53 13.49
CA PHE A 317 13.55 2.31 12.09
C PHE A 317 12.56 1.15 12.00
N VAL A 318 11.29 1.50 11.80
CA VAL A 318 10.17 0.58 12.02
C VAL A 318 9.51 0.21 10.70
N HIS A 319 9.39 -1.09 10.46
CA HIS A 319 8.56 -1.62 9.40
C HIS A 319 7.08 -1.42 9.77
N CYS A 320 6.35 -0.65 8.97
CA CYS A 320 4.99 -0.23 9.28
C CYS A 320 3.90 -1.03 8.57
N ASP A 321 4.25 -2.13 7.88
CA ASP A 321 3.28 -3.01 7.20
C ASP A 321 3.53 -4.50 7.52
N PRO A 322 3.47 -4.93 8.80
CA PRO A 322 3.79 -6.29 9.23
C PRO A 322 2.64 -7.29 9.06
N HIS A 323 1.91 -7.22 7.95
CA HIS A 323 0.85 -8.20 7.73
C HIS A 323 1.41 -9.59 7.35
N ALA A 324 0.61 -10.65 7.58
CA ALA A 324 1.08 -12.03 7.47
C ALA A 324 1.69 -12.40 6.10
N ALA A 325 1.23 -11.79 5.02
CA ALA A 325 1.76 -12.06 3.68
C ALA A 325 3.20 -11.54 3.48
N ASN A 326 3.64 -10.57 4.30
CA ASN A 326 5.00 -10.01 4.27
C ASN A 326 5.97 -10.72 5.22
N LEU A 327 5.49 -11.69 5.99
CA LEU A 327 6.26 -12.40 7.01
C LEU A 327 6.26 -13.90 6.73
N LEU A 328 7.41 -14.43 6.29
CA LEU A 328 7.60 -15.87 6.13
C LEU A 328 8.42 -16.47 7.27
N VAL A 329 8.28 -17.78 7.40
CA VAL A 329 9.02 -18.58 8.38
C VAL A 329 9.79 -19.66 7.66
N ARG A 330 11.08 -19.80 8.01
CA ARG A 330 11.88 -20.95 7.60
C ARG A 330 12.69 -21.50 8.77
N VAL A 331 13.22 -22.68 8.62
CA VAL A 331 14.17 -23.23 9.57
C VAL A 331 15.47 -22.46 9.46
N LEU A 332 16.04 -22.06 10.59
CA LEU A 332 17.33 -21.37 10.64
C LEU A 332 18.39 -22.20 9.87
N PRO A 333 19.11 -21.62 8.90
CA PRO A 333 20.04 -22.39 8.05
C PRO A 333 21.09 -23.19 8.82
N SER A 334 21.59 -22.66 9.94
CA SER A 334 22.54 -23.36 10.81
C SER A 334 21.94 -24.57 11.56
N ASP A 335 20.60 -24.65 11.65
CA ASP A 335 19.88 -25.71 12.37
C ASP A 335 19.33 -26.81 11.44
N ARG A 336 19.53 -26.69 10.13
CA ARG A 336 19.04 -27.67 9.13
C ARG A 336 19.68 -29.07 9.28
N SER A 337 20.85 -29.14 9.86
CA SER A 337 21.58 -30.40 10.10
C SER A 337 21.20 -31.14 11.39
N SER A 338 20.38 -30.50 12.26
CA SER A 338 19.96 -31.11 13.52
C SER A 338 18.91 -32.20 13.28
N PHE A 339 19.30 -33.47 13.40
CA PHE A 339 18.41 -34.62 13.23
C PHE A 339 17.49 -34.87 14.43
N PHE A 340 17.88 -34.38 15.62
CA PHE A 340 17.17 -34.58 16.87
C PHE A 340 17.01 -33.22 17.59
N GLY A 341 15.77 -32.69 17.65
CA GLY A 341 15.47 -31.53 18.43
C GLY A 341 14.41 -30.59 17.83
N LYS A 342 13.99 -29.60 18.61
CA LYS A 342 13.09 -28.54 18.15
C LYS A 342 13.86 -27.60 17.22
N ARG A 343 13.40 -27.49 15.97
CA ARG A 343 14.01 -26.61 14.98
C ARG A 343 13.83 -25.14 15.34
N LYS A 344 14.88 -24.38 15.20
CA LYS A 344 14.86 -22.94 15.45
C LYS A 344 14.27 -22.18 14.26
N PRO A 345 13.35 -21.23 14.48
CA PRO A 345 12.78 -20.42 13.42
C PRO A 345 13.76 -19.36 12.94
N GLN A 346 13.64 -18.99 11.67
CA GLN A 346 14.08 -17.70 11.14
C GLN A 346 12.88 -16.98 10.55
N LEU A 347 12.66 -15.75 10.97
CA LEU A 347 11.64 -14.86 10.43
C LEU A 347 12.19 -14.13 9.22
N VAL A 348 11.47 -14.20 8.10
CA VAL A 348 11.84 -13.51 6.87
C VAL A 348 10.88 -12.36 6.62
N LEU A 349 11.41 -11.16 6.43
CA LEU A 349 10.69 -9.94 6.08
C LEU A 349 10.78 -9.75 4.57
N LEU A 350 9.64 -9.71 3.85
CA LEU A 350 9.61 -9.71 2.38
C LEU A 350 9.44 -8.32 1.75
N ASP A 351 8.54 -7.51 2.28
CA ASP A 351 8.20 -6.20 1.72
C ASP A 351 8.78 -5.09 2.60
N HIS A 352 9.67 -4.29 2.04
CA HIS A 352 10.34 -3.18 2.74
C HIS A 352 9.87 -1.80 2.21
N GLY A 353 8.71 -1.74 1.58
CA GLY A 353 8.16 -0.52 0.97
C GLY A 353 7.70 0.53 1.98
N LEU A 354 7.43 0.16 3.23
CA LEU A 354 6.91 1.08 4.25
C LEU A 354 7.71 1.03 5.54
N TYR A 355 8.52 2.06 5.73
CA TYR A 355 9.26 2.28 6.97
C TYR A 355 9.02 3.70 7.51
N LYS A 356 9.02 3.84 8.84
CA LYS A 356 9.07 5.15 9.52
C LYS A 356 10.29 5.22 10.44
N GLU A 357 10.92 6.39 10.45
CA GLU A 357 11.98 6.69 11.42
C GLU A 357 11.35 7.35 12.65
N LEU A 358 11.64 6.79 13.81
CA LEU A 358 11.22 7.32 15.10
C LEU A 358 12.39 8.06 15.73
N ASP A 359 12.21 9.33 16.01
CA ASP A 359 13.21 10.11 16.75
C ASP A 359 13.35 9.63 18.21
N THR A 360 14.40 10.05 18.89
CA THR A 360 14.68 9.63 20.26
C THR A 360 13.59 10.08 21.22
N TYR A 361 12.98 11.24 21.01
CA TYR A 361 11.91 11.76 21.84
C TYR A 361 10.66 10.86 21.76
N THR A 362 10.22 10.53 20.55
CA THR A 362 9.07 9.64 20.32
C THR A 362 9.32 8.25 20.93
N ARG A 363 10.50 7.66 20.69
CA ARG A 363 10.85 6.34 21.25
C ARG A 363 10.86 6.32 22.78
N THR A 364 11.43 7.36 23.40
CA THR A 364 11.54 7.45 24.87
C THR A 364 10.15 7.61 25.50
N ASN A 365 9.30 8.48 24.95
CA ASN A 365 7.95 8.68 25.44
C ASN A 365 7.08 7.44 25.25
N TYR A 366 7.21 6.75 24.14
CA TYR A 366 6.49 5.51 23.88
C TYR A 366 6.94 4.39 24.84
N ALA A 367 8.25 4.28 25.09
CA ALA A 367 8.78 3.34 26.07
C ALA A 367 8.33 3.66 27.51
N ALA A 368 8.24 4.96 27.86
CA ALA A 368 7.72 5.39 29.16
C ALA A 368 6.24 5.01 29.35
N LEU A 369 5.41 5.17 28.29
CA LEU A 369 4.00 4.75 28.30
C LEU A 369 3.85 3.25 28.63
N TRP A 370 4.67 2.40 28.04
CA TRP A 370 4.66 0.96 28.33
C TRP A 370 5.10 0.65 29.78
N LYS A 371 6.05 1.41 30.33
CA LYS A 371 6.50 1.21 31.73
C LYS A 371 5.44 1.60 32.76
N VAL A 372 4.57 2.54 32.46
CA VAL A 372 3.50 2.98 33.38
C VAL A 372 2.34 1.97 33.43
N ASN A 373 2.16 1.19 32.38
CA ASN A 373 1.04 0.24 32.27
C ASN A 373 1.39 -1.17 32.74
N PHE A 374 2.63 -1.39 33.22
CA PHE A 374 3.16 -2.64 33.79
C PHE A 374 3.96 -2.34 35.05
#